data_02368ec63ff8bc2c7cfb9d21d630fcef
#
_entry.id   02368ec63ff8bc2c7cfb9d21d630fcef
#
_cell.length_a   1.000
_cell.length_b   1.000
_cell.length_c   1.000
_cell.angle_alpha   90.00
_cell.angle_beta   90.00
_cell.angle_gamma   90.00
#
_symmetry.space_group_name_H-M   'P 1'
#
loop_
_entity.id
_entity.type
_entity.pdbx_description
1 polymer ?
#
loop_
_entity_poly.entity_id
_entity_poly.type
_entity_poly.pdbx_seq_one_letter_code
_entity_poly.pdbx_strand_id
1 'polypeptide(L)'
;MSTSTHLPQAPFSKLLIVGAGPSGLLLALLLAQHNIPSVVLEAWDQLDTRLRATQYGVPATRIFRRAGLLPDFRAASIPKFPAICWRRVADGEKLVEIDMSVVEDEEDRMTVLQLGEMIRVMYGHCMDPQKGKGLIDIRFNHRVTGTGQDSAQGKAWVDVDIGPSGSETRHERIEADYILGCDGASSAVRKSLFGNDWPGRTWDCRFVVQNVFYDGFEKYGWEGGNYCIDREHWGLIARRGHGGLWRVTYGDPVVGLTDEEYLARRDWHFKAMLPGNPEPGEYRIEQTNLYNIHNRCVPTFKVGRILLAADAAHVCNPMGGYGCMTACLDVGGLADCLIGYYEGKAGEEILETYATVRRDIFLKYVDARSIKNLDRVRNTDPWTVVETDPFFRIIQDLNKDKDKLKEFLMVSLPPLDRIKWQNDCNDADHSCRKRQVLSTTLHSTTTTGQRIRERLLLRRMVLR
;
A
#
# COMPACT_ATOMS: atom_id res chain seq x y z
N MET A 1 -50.15 23.68 -2.60
CA MET A 1 -49.05 23.74 -3.57
C MET A 1 -47.94 22.89 -2.97
N SER A 2 -47.72 21.68 -3.51
CA SER A 2 -46.67 20.76 -3.04
C SER A 2 -45.36 21.23 -3.66
N THR A 3 -44.46 21.76 -2.86
CA THR A 3 -43.09 22.04 -3.26
C THR A 3 -42.35 20.71 -3.39
N SER A 4 -42.28 20.20 -4.60
CA SER A 4 -41.39 19.13 -4.95
C SER A 4 -39.96 19.60 -4.72
N THR A 5 -39.33 19.22 -3.61
CA THR A 5 -37.90 19.37 -3.39
C THR A 5 -37.18 18.41 -4.34
N HIS A 6 -36.80 18.90 -5.52
CA HIS A 6 -35.83 18.19 -6.37
C HIS A 6 -34.55 18.03 -5.56
N LEU A 7 -34.25 16.81 -5.12
CA LEU A 7 -32.91 16.47 -4.67
C LEU A 7 -31.95 16.77 -5.83
N PRO A 8 -30.85 17.46 -5.59
CA PRO A 8 -29.87 17.73 -6.63
C PRO A 8 -29.42 16.40 -7.24
N GLN A 9 -29.43 16.32 -8.56
CA GLN A 9 -28.98 15.15 -9.29
C GLN A 9 -27.52 14.88 -8.92
N ALA A 10 -27.18 13.60 -8.63
CA ALA A 10 -25.82 13.21 -8.30
C ALA A 10 -24.86 13.64 -9.44
N PRO A 11 -23.67 14.19 -9.11
CA PRO A 11 -22.74 14.75 -10.10
C PRO A 11 -22.17 13.71 -11.05
N PHE A 12 -22.27 12.44 -10.69
CA PHE A 12 -21.92 11.29 -11.54
C PHE A 12 -22.78 10.07 -11.17
N SER A 13 -22.94 9.15 -12.09
CA SER A 13 -23.78 7.96 -11.93
C SER A 13 -23.04 6.65 -12.18
N LYS A 14 -21.92 6.70 -12.93
CA LYS A 14 -21.18 5.51 -13.35
C LYS A 14 -19.69 5.69 -13.11
N LEU A 15 -19.15 4.90 -12.19
CA LEU A 15 -17.74 4.77 -11.94
C LEU A 15 -17.21 3.44 -12.47
N LEU A 16 -16.09 3.48 -13.15
CA LEU A 16 -15.41 2.30 -13.68
C LEU A 16 -14.05 2.16 -13.04
N ILE A 17 -13.87 1.09 -12.27
CA ILE A 17 -12.62 0.73 -11.60
C ILE A 17 -11.91 -0.31 -12.46
N VAL A 18 -10.66 -0.06 -12.82
CA VAL A 18 -9.85 -1.00 -13.59
C VAL A 18 -8.89 -1.74 -12.64
N GLY A 19 -9.09 -3.07 -12.54
CA GLY A 19 -8.34 -3.98 -11.68
C GLY A 19 -9.10 -4.42 -10.43
N ALA A 20 -9.31 -5.73 -10.24
CA ALA A 20 -9.88 -6.34 -9.03
C ALA A 20 -8.80 -6.78 -8.03
N GLY A 21 -7.67 -6.10 -8.01
CA GLY A 21 -6.67 -6.22 -6.96
C GLY A 21 -7.14 -5.56 -5.65
N PRO A 22 -6.28 -5.55 -4.58
CA PRO A 22 -6.65 -5.03 -3.27
C PRO A 22 -7.14 -3.57 -3.32
N SER A 23 -6.55 -2.76 -4.20
CA SER A 23 -6.90 -1.34 -4.34
C SER A 23 -8.27 -1.14 -4.96
N GLY A 24 -8.60 -1.86 -6.05
CA GLY A 24 -9.89 -1.74 -6.73
C GLY A 24 -11.03 -2.28 -5.87
N LEU A 25 -10.86 -3.45 -5.24
CA LEU A 25 -11.87 -4.03 -4.34
C LEU A 25 -12.12 -3.15 -3.11
N LEU A 26 -11.04 -2.62 -2.49
CA LEU A 26 -11.16 -1.73 -1.35
C LEU A 26 -11.90 -0.43 -1.73
N LEU A 27 -11.58 0.15 -2.89
CA LEU A 27 -12.26 1.35 -3.40
C LEU A 27 -13.74 1.09 -3.61
N ALA A 28 -14.09 -0.01 -4.28
CA ALA A 28 -15.47 -0.39 -4.53
C ALA A 28 -16.27 -0.57 -3.23
N LEU A 29 -15.69 -1.23 -2.21
CA LEU A 29 -16.32 -1.39 -0.89
C LEU A 29 -16.56 -0.07 -0.19
N LEU A 30 -15.57 0.84 -0.16
CA LEU A 30 -15.70 2.15 0.47
C LEU A 30 -16.78 3.00 -0.23
N LEU A 31 -16.88 2.94 -1.55
CA LEU A 31 -17.91 3.64 -2.32
C LEU A 31 -19.30 3.05 -2.07
N ALA A 32 -19.42 1.71 -2.04
CA ALA A 32 -20.68 1.03 -1.79
C ALA A 32 -21.28 1.36 -0.40
N GLN A 33 -20.45 1.57 0.62
CA GLN A 33 -20.90 2.01 1.94
C GLN A 33 -21.65 3.35 1.89
N HIS A 34 -21.34 4.20 0.90
CA HIS A 34 -21.99 5.49 0.64
C HIS A 34 -23.00 5.43 -0.50
N ASN A 35 -23.48 4.24 -0.85
CA ASN A 35 -24.46 3.98 -1.92
C ASN A 35 -24.02 4.48 -3.30
N ILE A 36 -22.72 4.47 -3.57
CA ILE A 36 -22.14 4.82 -4.87
C ILE A 36 -21.85 3.52 -5.64
N PRO A 37 -22.56 3.25 -6.76
CA PRO A 37 -22.35 2.04 -7.54
C PRO A 37 -21.05 2.12 -8.34
N SER A 38 -20.42 0.96 -8.57
CA SER A 38 -19.21 0.85 -9.38
C SER A 38 -19.17 -0.45 -10.18
N VAL A 39 -18.53 -0.39 -11.35
CA VAL A 39 -18.18 -1.55 -12.16
C VAL A 39 -16.67 -1.76 -12.04
N VAL A 40 -16.25 -2.97 -11.69
CA VAL A 40 -14.84 -3.35 -11.56
C VAL A 40 -14.50 -4.28 -12.72
N LEU A 41 -13.50 -3.92 -13.53
CA LEU A 41 -13.02 -4.73 -14.64
C LEU A 41 -11.71 -5.42 -14.27
N GLU A 42 -11.68 -6.75 -14.38
CA GLU A 42 -10.49 -7.56 -14.10
C GLU A 42 -10.06 -8.31 -15.38
N ALA A 43 -8.77 -8.18 -15.67
CA ALA A 43 -8.20 -8.77 -16.88
C ALA A 43 -8.11 -10.31 -16.86
N TRP A 44 -7.99 -10.88 -15.67
CA TRP A 44 -7.85 -12.32 -15.47
C TRP A 44 -9.22 -12.98 -15.22
N ASP A 45 -9.24 -14.31 -15.31
CA ASP A 45 -10.42 -15.14 -15.02
C ASP A 45 -10.58 -15.44 -13.52
N GLN A 46 -9.58 -15.08 -12.71
CA GLN A 46 -9.52 -15.34 -11.26
C GLN A 46 -8.77 -14.26 -10.51
N LEU A 47 -8.87 -14.29 -9.19
CA LEU A 47 -8.16 -13.38 -8.30
C LEU A 47 -6.65 -13.66 -8.26
N ASP A 48 -5.84 -12.62 -8.05
CA ASP A 48 -4.38 -12.74 -7.96
C ASP A 48 -3.94 -13.47 -6.68
N THR A 49 -3.24 -14.58 -6.83
CA THR A 49 -2.68 -15.39 -5.73
C THR A 49 -1.16 -15.31 -5.62
N ARG A 50 -0.49 -14.49 -6.44
CA ARG A 50 0.97 -14.38 -6.47
C ARG A 50 1.54 -13.85 -5.17
N LEU A 51 2.82 -14.19 -4.89
CA LEU A 51 3.55 -13.67 -3.72
C LEU A 51 3.70 -12.15 -3.78
N ARG A 52 3.11 -11.47 -2.80
CA ARG A 52 3.12 -10.01 -2.66
C ARG A 52 3.24 -9.62 -1.19
N ALA A 53 2.86 -8.37 -0.86
CA ALA A 53 2.81 -7.86 0.50
C ALA A 53 2.07 -8.78 1.48
N THR A 54 2.38 -8.66 2.78
CA THR A 54 1.74 -9.46 3.83
C THR A 54 1.71 -8.73 5.18
N GLN A 55 2.34 -7.59 5.27
CA GLN A 55 2.38 -6.79 6.50
C GLN A 55 1.79 -5.43 6.20
N TYR A 56 0.78 -5.04 6.98
CA TYR A 56 0.02 -3.82 6.80
C TYR A 56 0.01 -3.05 8.11
N GLY A 57 0.74 -1.93 8.13
CA GLY A 57 0.87 -1.08 9.30
C GLY A 57 -0.43 -0.38 9.69
N VAL A 58 -0.40 0.26 10.85
CA VAL A 58 -1.53 0.98 11.47
C VAL A 58 -2.34 1.84 10.49
N PRO A 59 -1.73 2.67 9.60
CA PRO A 59 -2.53 3.48 8.68
C PRO A 59 -3.41 2.67 7.73
N ALA A 60 -2.89 1.56 7.17
CA ALA A 60 -3.69 0.68 6.31
C ALA A 60 -4.76 -0.06 7.11
N THR A 61 -4.43 -0.51 8.33
CA THR A 61 -5.39 -1.19 9.21
C THR A 61 -6.60 -0.32 9.53
N ARG A 62 -6.40 0.99 9.70
CA ARG A 62 -7.52 1.95 9.87
C ARG A 62 -8.44 2.02 8.66
N ILE A 63 -7.90 1.94 7.45
CA ILE A 63 -8.72 1.89 6.23
C ILE A 63 -9.49 0.56 6.17
N PHE A 64 -8.86 -0.56 6.54
CA PHE A 64 -9.53 -1.87 6.61
C PHE A 64 -10.68 -1.88 7.63
N ARG A 65 -10.48 -1.26 8.81
CA ARG A 65 -11.55 -1.08 9.80
C ARG A 65 -12.69 -0.26 9.24
N ARG A 66 -12.39 0.86 8.60
CA ARG A 66 -13.38 1.71 7.95
C ARG A 66 -14.19 0.96 6.88
N ALA A 67 -13.53 0.09 6.11
CA ALA A 67 -14.18 -0.76 5.12
C ALA A 67 -14.96 -1.96 5.71
N GLY A 68 -14.94 -2.15 7.05
CA GLY A 68 -15.60 -3.28 7.72
C GLY A 68 -14.87 -4.62 7.54
N LEU A 69 -13.62 -4.60 7.08
CA LEU A 69 -12.84 -5.81 6.77
C LEU A 69 -12.05 -6.36 7.96
N LEU A 70 -11.83 -5.54 8.99
CA LEU A 70 -10.85 -5.84 10.04
C LEU A 70 -11.17 -7.11 10.83
N PRO A 71 -12.43 -7.44 11.20
CA PRO A 71 -12.73 -8.68 11.91
C PRO A 71 -12.31 -9.93 11.12
N ASP A 72 -12.64 -9.98 9.81
CA ASP A 72 -12.34 -11.13 8.96
C ASP A 72 -10.83 -11.20 8.67
N PHE A 73 -10.15 -10.06 8.52
CA PHE A 73 -8.69 -10.01 8.39
C PHE A 73 -7.99 -10.47 9.66
N ARG A 74 -8.51 -10.14 10.85
CA ARG A 74 -7.95 -10.62 12.13
C ARG A 74 -8.12 -12.13 12.28
N ALA A 75 -9.25 -12.67 11.87
CA ALA A 75 -9.49 -14.12 11.90
C ALA A 75 -8.52 -14.89 10.99
N ALA A 76 -8.15 -14.30 9.84
CA ALA A 76 -7.24 -14.91 8.88
C ALA A 76 -5.76 -14.57 9.11
N SER A 77 -5.44 -13.58 9.97
CA SER A 77 -4.07 -13.13 10.25
C SER A 77 -3.34 -14.06 11.21
N ILE A 78 -2.00 -14.04 11.17
CA ILE A 78 -1.23 -14.59 12.30
C ILE A 78 -1.51 -13.76 13.56
N PRO A 79 -1.70 -14.41 14.72
CA PRO A 79 -2.15 -13.72 15.92
C PRO A 79 -1.13 -12.76 16.50
N LYS A 80 0.16 -13.10 16.40
CA LYS A 80 1.26 -12.35 17.01
C LYS A 80 2.36 -12.05 16.01
N PHE A 81 2.83 -10.80 16.03
CA PHE A 81 4.01 -10.36 15.30
C PHE A 81 4.87 -9.56 16.29
N PRO A 82 5.73 -10.25 17.08
CA PRO A 82 6.30 -9.67 18.29
C PRO A 82 7.34 -8.60 18.05
N ALA A 83 8.11 -8.68 16.94
CA ALA A 83 9.22 -7.76 16.73
C ALA A 83 9.52 -7.49 15.25
N ILE A 84 10.17 -6.35 15.00
CA ILE A 84 10.89 -6.04 13.76
C ILE A 84 12.36 -5.83 14.15
N CYS A 85 13.23 -6.69 13.62
CA CYS A 85 14.66 -6.71 13.96
C CYS A 85 15.54 -6.28 12.79
N TRP A 86 16.69 -5.73 13.08
CA TRP A 86 17.80 -5.56 12.13
C TRP A 86 18.94 -6.46 12.59
N ARG A 87 19.42 -7.31 11.69
CA ARG A 87 20.47 -8.30 11.98
C ARG A 87 21.67 -8.14 11.07
N ARG A 88 22.86 -8.36 11.63
CA ARG A 88 24.08 -8.56 10.84
C ARG A 88 24.08 -9.99 10.29
N VAL A 89 24.32 -10.14 8.99
CA VAL A 89 24.28 -11.46 8.34
C VAL A 89 25.45 -12.34 8.80
N ALA A 90 26.65 -11.79 8.92
CA ALA A 90 27.88 -12.53 9.20
C ALA A 90 27.83 -13.43 10.45
N ASP A 91 27.08 -13.06 11.47
CA ASP A 91 26.98 -13.78 12.75
C ASP A 91 25.55 -13.91 13.27
N GLY A 92 24.56 -13.35 12.55
CA GLY A 92 23.15 -13.36 12.94
C GLY A 92 22.82 -12.43 14.12
N GLU A 93 23.79 -11.60 14.59
CA GLU A 93 23.58 -10.69 15.72
C GLU A 93 22.42 -9.74 15.48
N LYS A 94 21.54 -9.62 16.48
CA LYS A 94 20.45 -8.65 16.51
C LYS A 94 20.99 -7.28 16.91
N LEU A 95 21.12 -6.37 15.95
CA LEU A 95 21.67 -5.03 16.13
C LEU A 95 20.69 -4.10 16.86
N VAL A 96 19.43 -4.19 16.50
CA VAL A 96 18.32 -3.46 17.14
C VAL A 96 17.00 -4.15 16.83
N GLU A 97 16.01 -3.96 17.68
CA GLU A 97 14.62 -4.39 17.42
C GLU A 97 13.62 -3.30 17.77
N ILE A 98 12.47 -3.36 17.16
CA ILE A 98 11.24 -2.66 17.55
C ILE A 98 10.33 -3.68 18.20
N ASP A 99 10.04 -3.51 19.50
CA ASP A 99 9.10 -4.35 20.24
C ASP A 99 7.67 -4.01 19.78
N MET A 100 7.06 -4.92 19.01
CA MET A 100 5.69 -4.75 18.52
C MET A 100 4.64 -5.16 19.55
N SER A 101 5.04 -5.80 20.67
CA SER A 101 4.12 -6.22 21.73
C SER A 101 3.46 -5.03 22.43
N VAL A 102 4.11 -3.87 22.44
CA VAL A 102 3.55 -2.63 23.03
C VAL A 102 2.26 -2.14 22.36
N VAL A 103 1.93 -2.64 21.16
CA VAL A 103 0.70 -2.35 20.42
C VAL A 103 -0.15 -3.60 20.17
N GLU A 104 0.13 -4.73 20.84
CA GLU A 104 -0.58 -6.00 20.59
C GLU A 104 -2.08 -5.89 20.86
N ASP A 105 -2.47 -5.14 21.90
CA ASP A 105 -3.86 -4.94 22.31
C ASP A 105 -4.58 -3.83 21.52
N GLU A 106 -3.87 -3.08 20.68
CA GLU A 106 -4.47 -2.01 19.89
C GLU A 106 -5.31 -2.57 18.74
N GLU A 107 -6.53 -2.05 18.61
CA GLU A 107 -7.42 -2.43 17.51
C GLU A 107 -6.77 -2.21 16.14
N ASP A 108 -6.06 -1.10 15.98
CA ASP A 108 -5.38 -0.71 14.75
C ASP A 108 -3.97 -1.30 14.61
N ARG A 109 -3.54 -2.25 15.46
CA ARG A 109 -2.21 -2.87 15.34
C ARG A 109 -1.97 -3.43 13.95
N MET A 110 -0.71 -3.64 13.61
CA MET A 110 -0.32 -4.20 12.32
C MET A 110 -1.09 -5.51 12.02
N THR A 111 -1.53 -5.65 10.78
CA THR A 111 -2.15 -6.87 10.25
C THR A 111 -1.10 -7.65 9.45
N VAL A 112 -0.98 -8.95 9.70
CA VAL A 112 -0.08 -9.84 8.96
C VAL A 112 -0.90 -10.93 8.29
N LEU A 113 -1.14 -10.75 6.99
CA LEU A 113 -2.03 -11.57 6.18
C LEU A 113 -1.50 -11.65 4.75
N GLN A 114 -1.50 -12.82 4.14
CA GLN A 114 -1.09 -12.95 2.74
C GLN A 114 -2.03 -12.18 1.82
N LEU A 115 -1.46 -11.51 0.80
CA LEU A 115 -2.24 -10.66 -0.10
C LEU A 115 -3.36 -11.42 -0.82
N GLY A 116 -3.11 -12.66 -1.25
CA GLY A 116 -4.13 -13.49 -1.89
C GLY A 116 -5.33 -13.77 -0.96
N GLU A 117 -5.07 -14.03 0.32
CA GLU A 117 -6.12 -14.19 1.32
C GLU A 117 -6.87 -12.89 1.59
N MET A 118 -6.16 -11.77 1.68
CA MET A 118 -6.76 -10.44 1.77
C MET A 118 -7.72 -10.17 0.62
N ILE A 119 -7.28 -10.41 -0.62
CA ILE A 119 -8.09 -10.20 -1.84
C ILE A 119 -9.33 -11.09 -1.81
N ARG A 120 -9.19 -12.36 -1.38
CA ARG A 120 -10.30 -13.31 -1.25
C ARG A 120 -11.37 -12.81 -0.27
N VAL A 121 -10.95 -12.33 0.91
CA VAL A 121 -11.88 -11.75 1.90
C VAL A 121 -12.54 -10.48 1.35
N MET A 122 -11.78 -9.57 0.73
CA MET A 122 -12.33 -8.34 0.10
C MET A 122 -13.37 -8.69 -0.97
N TYR A 123 -13.05 -9.64 -1.84
CA TYR A 123 -13.97 -10.10 -2.89
C TYR A 123 -15.26 -10.68 -2.28
N GLY A 124 -15.14 -11.51 -1.24
CA GLY A 124 -16.30 -12.02 -0.51
C GLY A 124 -17.21 -10.91 0.03
N HIS A 125 -16.61 -9.84 0.58
CA HIS A 125 -17.37 -8.66 1.02
C HIS A 125 -18.02 -7.89 -0.13
N CYS A 126 -17.35 -7.76 -1.28
CA CYS A 126 -17.94 -7.12 -2.45
C CYS A 126 -19.18 -7.87 -2.97
N MET A 127 -19.13 -9.19 -2.93
CA MET A 127 -20.23 -10.05 -3.42
C MET A 127 -21.33 -10.27 -2.39
N ASP A 128 -21.09 -9.96 -1.12
CA ASP A 128 -22.09 -10.07 -0.05
C ASP A 128 -23.18 -9.00 -0.23
N PRO A 129 -24.49 -9.39 -0.32
CA PRO A 129 -25.59 -8.45 -0.54
C PRO A 129 -25.75 -7.38 0.56
N GLN A 130 -25.25 -7.64 1.77
CA GLN A 130 -25.34 -6.68 2.87
C GLN A 130 -24.12 -5.75 2.89
N LYS A 131 -22.92 -6.29 2.65
CA LYS A 131 -21.65 -5.53 2.70
C LYS A 131 -21.40 -4.76 1.41
N GLY A 132 -21.50 -5.40 0.26
CA GLY A 132 -21.40 -4.80 -1.07
C GLY A 132 -22.70 -4.13 -1.55
N LYS A 133 -23.82 -4.34 -0.82
CA LYS A 133 -25.16 -3.76 -1.10
C LYS A 133 -25.69 -3.99 -2.51
N GLY A 134 -25.15 -4.97 -3.26
CA GLY A 134 -25.49 -5.18 -4.66
C GLY A 134 -25.08 -4.02 -5.58
N LEU A 135 -24.17 -3.16 -5.14
CA LEU A 135 -23.71 -1.95 -5.86
C LEU A 135 -22.38 -2.14 -6.59
N ILE A 136 -21.77 -3.34 -6.45
CA ILE A 136 -20.46 -3.64 -7.02
C ILE A 136 -20.64 -4.73 -8.08
N ASP A 137 -20.37 -4.39 -9.34
CA ASP A 137 -20.41 -5.32 -10.49
C ASP A 137 -18.96 -5.66 -10.88
N ILE A 138 -18.48 -6.87 -10.54
CA ILE A 138 -17.12 -7.32 -10.85
C ILE A 138 -17.15 -8.23 -12.08
N ARG A 139 -16.42 -7.81 -13.12
CA ARG A 139 -16.36 -8.51 -14.42
C ARG A 139 -14.95 -9.03 -14.66
N PHE A 140 -14.79 -10.34 -14.58
CA PHE A 140 -13.56 -11.05 -14.96
C PHE A 140 -13.45 -11.17 -16.48
N ASN A 141 -12.25 -11.51 -16.97
CA ASN A 141 -11.95 -11.61 -18.41
C ASN A 141 -12.26 -10.31 -19.19
N HIS A 142 -12.12 -9.16 -18.52
CA HIS A 142 -12.31 -7.83 -19.12
C HIS A 142 -10.98 -7.08 -19.07
N ARG A 143 -10.15 -7.28 -20.07
CA ARG A 143 -8.81 -6.68 -20.17
C ARG A 143 -8.89 -5.30 -20.77
N VAL A 144 -8.70 -4.27 -19.98
CA VAL A 144 -8.56 -2.90 -20.48
C VAL A 144 -7.27 -2.79 -21.28
N THR A 145 -7.37 -2.33 -22.50
CA THR A 145 -6.26 -2.14 -23.45
C THR A 145 -5.95 -0.67 -23.71
N GLY A 146 -6.94 0.19 -23.49
CA GLY A 146 -6.80 1.63 -23.68
C GLY A 146 -7.84 2.42 -22.89
N THR A 147 -7.64 3.71 -22.79
CA THR A 147 -8.62 4.65 -22.22
C THR A 147 -8.55 5.99 -22.92
N GLY A 148 -9.68 6.69 -22.92
CA GLY A 148 -9.81 8.03 -23.46
C GLY A 148 -10.92 8.81 -22.77
N GLN A 149 -11.11 10.07 -23.19
CA GLN A 149 -12.15 10.94 -22.65
C GLN A 149 -12.59 11.99 -23.67
N ASP A 150 -13.84 12.42 -23.54
CA ASP A 150 -14.42 13.54 -24.27
C ASP A 150 -14.86 14.61 -23.28
N SER A 151 -14.10 15.70 -23.22
CA SER A 151 -14.37 16.82 -22.32
C SER A 151 -15.67 17.55 -22.67
N ALA A 152 -16.08 17.54 -23.94
CA ALA A 152 -17.29 18.22 -24.37
C ALA A 152 -18.55 17.47 -23.92
N GLN A 153 -18.50 16.13 -23.94
CA GLN A 153 -19.59 15.27 -23.46
C GLN A 153 -19.50 14.97 -21.97
N GLY A 154 -18.39 15.32 -21.31
CA GLY A 154 -18.17 15.02 -19.91
C GLY A 154 -18.08 13.52 -19.63
N LYS A 155 -17.52 12.72 -20.56
CA LYS A 155 -17.40 11.26 -20.48
C LYS A 155 -15.96 10.81 -20.63
N ALA A 156 -15.67 9.66 -20.01
CA ALA A 156 -14.46 8.89 -20.23
C ALA A 156 -14.84 7.46 -20.63
N TRP A 157 -13.93 6.74 -21.25
CA TRP A 157 -14.16 5.35 -21.65
C TRP A 157 -12.91 4.51 -21.50
N VAL A 158 -13.10 3.21 -21.47
CA VAL A 158 -12.07 2.20 -21.67
C VAL A 158 -12.37 1.36 -22.89
N ASP A 159 -11.33 0.98 -23.62
CA ASP A 159 -11.38 -0.04 -24.66
C ASP A 159 -10.99 -1.38 -24.00
N VAL A 160 -11.80 -2.41 -24.20
CA VAL A 160 -11.74 -3.67 -23.43
C VAL A 160 -11.74 -4.85 -24.35
N ASP A 161 -10.82 -5.79 -24.14
CA ASP A 161 -10.86 -7.12 -24.72
C ASP A 161 -11.57 -8.06 -23.74
N ILE A 162 -12.68 -8.65 -24.17
CA ILE A 162 -13.54 -9.52 -23.38
C ILE A 162 -13.36 -10.97 -23.84
N GLY A 163 -12.90 -11.81 -22.92
CA GLY A 163 -12.66 -13.25 -23.15
C GLY A 163 -11.45 -13.75 -22.38
N PRO A 164 -11.29 -15.08 -22.27
CA PRO A 164 -10.14 -15.68 -21.61
C PRO A 164 -8.83 -15.30 -22.29
N SER A 165 -7.76 -15.15 -21.50
CA SER A 165 -6.44 -14.80 -22.01
C SER A 165 -5.93 -15.88 -23.00
N GLY A 166 -5.49 -15.46 -24.19
CA GLY A 166 -4.97 -16.37 -25.23
C GLY A 166 -6.04 -16.99 -26.12
N SER A 167 -7.31 -16.61 -25.95
CA SER A 167 -8.43 -17.00 -26.84
C SER A 167 -8.88 -15.82 -27.71
N GLU A 168 -9.79 -16.09 -28.64
CA GLU A 168 -10.47 -15.03 -29.39
C GLU A 168 -11.24 -14.11 -28.43
N THR A 169 -11.02 -12.80 -28.55
CA THR A 169 -11.62 -11.79 -27.66
C THR A 169 -12.58 -10.89 -28.46
N ARG A 170 -13.64 -10.44 -27.80
CA ARG A 170 -14.54 -9.40 -28.31
C ARG A 170 -14.04 -8.05 -27.82
N HIS A 171 -13.88 -7.10 -28.75
CA HIS A 171 -13.57 -5.72 -28.41
C HIS A 171 -14.83 -4.94 -28.07
N GLU A 172 -14.80 -4.17 -27.00
CA GLU A 172 -15.91 -3.32 -26.59
C GLU A 172 -15.38 -2.01 -26.00
N ARG A 173 -16.11 -0.90 -26.22
CA ARG A 173 -15.89 0.36 -25.53
C ARG A 173 -16.93 0.54 -24.45
N ILE A 174 -16.47 0.79 -23.20
CA ILE A 174 -17.34 1.00 -22.06
C ILE A 174 -17.14 2.43 -21.56
N GLU A 175 -18.21 3.23 -21.60
CA GLU A 175 -18.23 4.61 -21.13
C GLU A 175 -18.59 4.71 -19.65
N ALA A 176 -18.02 5.72 -18.98
CA ALA A 176 -18.32 6.08 -17.60
C ALA A 176 -18.13 7.59 -17.37
N ASP A 177 -18.56 8.07 -16.20
CA ASP A 177 -18.33 9.46 -15.78
C ASP A 177 -16.88 9.64 -15.31
N TYR A 178 -16.31 8.63 -14.65
CA TYR A 178 -14.90 8.58 -14.26
C TYR A 178 -14.32 7.18 -14.43
N ILE A 179 -13.03 7.13 -14.81
CA ILE A 179 -12.20 5.92 -14.85
C ILE A 179 -11.19 5.97 -13.70
N LEU A 180 -11.15 4.91 -12.89
CA LEU A 180 -10.31 4.78 -11.71
C LEU A 180 -9.31 3.64 -11.94
N GLY A 181 -8.08 3.97 -12.34
CA GLY A 181 -7.02 3.00 -12.64
C GLY A 181 -6.40 2.46 -11.35
N CYS A 182 -6.71 1.19 -11.05
CA CYS A 182 -6.17 0.39 -9.94
C CYS A 182 -5.51 -0.90 -10.47
N ASP A 183 -5.05 -0.90 -11.72
CA ASP A 183 -4.60 -2.04 -12.51
C ASP A 183 -3.10 -2.36 -12.36
N GLY A 184 -2.49 -1.89 -11.28
CA GLY A 184 -1.18 -2.30 -10.82
C GLY A 184 -0.01 -1.75 -11.63
N ALA A 185 1.19 -2.26 -11.38
CA ALA A 185 2.44 -1.76 -11.96
C ALA A 185 2.50 -1.84 -13.49
N SER A 186 1.76 -2.75 -14.10
CA SER A 186 1.66 -2.88 -15.57
C SER A 186 0.52 -2.07 -16.20
N SER A 187 -0.10 -1.19 -15.45
CA SER A 187 -1.31 -0.43 -15.75
C SER A 187 -1.45 0.00 -17.21
N ALA A 188 -2.54 -0.45 -17.85
CA ALA A 188 -2.96 -0.02 -19.16
C ALA A 188 -3.52 1.40 -19.14
N VAL A 189 -4.23 1.76 -18.06
CA VAL A 189 -4.75 3.13 -17.85
C VAL A 189 -3.60 4.13 -17.80
N ARG A 190 -2.55 3.86 -17.01
CA ARG A 190 -1.35 4.71 -16.98
C ARG A 190 -0.69 4.84 -18.34
N LYS A 191 -0.49 3.72 -19.04
CA LYS A 191 0.15 3.70 -20.34
C LYS A 191 -0.63 4.48 -21.40
N SER A 192 -1.95 4.47 -21.34
CA SER A 192 -2.80 5.27 -22.22
C SER A 192 -2.63 6.77 -21.97
N LEU A 193 -2.39 7.19 -20.70
CA LEU A 193 -2.22 8.59 -20.33
C LEU A 193 -0.81 9.13 -20.61
N PHE A 194 0.22 8.31 -20.36
CA PHE A 194 1.61 8.77 -20.32
C PHE A 194 2.55 7.94 -21.21
N GLY A 195 2.03 7.01 -21.99
CA GLY A 195 2.85 6.10 -22.79
C GLY A 195 3.76 5.24 -21.90
N ASN A 196 4.99 5.06 -22.34
CA ASN A 196 6.01 4.33 -21.60
C ASN A 196 6.82 5.23 -20.64
N ASP A 197 6.53 6.54 -20.61
CA ASP A 197 7.19 7.47 -19.69
C ASP A 197 6.64 7.29 -18.27
N TRP A 198 7.43 6.62 -17.45
CA TRP A 198 7.17 6.43 -16.04
C TRP A 198 8.39 6.89 -15.23
N PRO A 199 8.44 8.16 -14.83
CA PRO A 199 9.59 8.76 -14.17
C PRO A 199 10.01 8.01 -12.90
N GLY A 200 11.31 7.91 -12.70
CA GLY A 200 11.91 7.23 -11.56
C GLY A 200 13.09 6.35 -11.95
N ARG A 201 13.33 5.30 -11.18
CA ARG A 201 14.46 4.39 -11.38
C ARG A 201 14.07 2.92 -11.31
N THR A 202 14.86 2.10 -11.97
CA THR A 202 14.98 0.66 -11.74
C THR A 202 16.29 0.41 -11.00
N TRP A 203 16.28 -0.44 -9.98
CA TRP A 203 17.48 -0.75 -9.21
C TRP A 203 18.29 -1.86 -9.88
N ASP A 204 19.62 -1.79 -9.71
CA ASP A 204 20.55 -2.77 -10.26
C ASP A 204 20.65 -4.00 -9.33
N CYS A 205 19.55 -4.69 -9.13
CA CYS A 205 19.46 -5.95 -8.40
C CYS A 205 18.16 -6.67 -8.74
N ARG A 206 18.19 -7.99 -8.68
CA ARG A 206 17.03 -8.85 -8.83
C ARG A 206 16.54 -9.28 -7.45
N PHE A 207 15.24 -9.12 -7.17
CA PHE A 207 14.67 -9.69 -5.96
C PHE A 207 14.20 -11.12 -6.20
N VAL A 208 14.66 -12.00 -5.32
CA VAL A 208 14.19 -13.37 -5.19
C VAL A 208 13.36 -13.47 -3.92
N VAL A 209 12.09 -13.85 -4.06
CA VAL A 209 11.13 -13.92 -2.96
C VAL A 209 10.63 -15.35 -2.86
N GLN A 210 10.81 -15.97 -1.71
CA GLN A 210 10.45 -17.36 -1.50
C GLN A 210 9.69 -17.55 -0.20
N ASN A 211 8.64 -18.36 -0.25
CA ASN A 211 8.02 -18.93 0.94
C ASN A 211 8.76 -20.23 1.31
N VAL A 212 9.17 -20.35 2.56
CA VAL A 212 10.10 -21.37 3.03
C VAL A 212 9.61 -21.96 4.35
N PHE A 213 9.64 -23.27 4.47
CA PHE A 213 9.57 -23.99 5.75
C PHE A 213 10.98 -24.32 6.18
N TYR A 214 11.37 -23.84 7.37
CA TYR A 214 12.69 -24.09 7.96
C TYR A 214 12.62 -23.96 9.47
N ASP A 215 12.88 -25.04 10.21
CA ASP A 215 12.78 -25.10 11.66
C ASP A 215 13.89 -24.29 12.36
N GLY A 216 14.97 -23.99 11.66
CA GLY A 216 16.08 -23.19 12.19
C GLY A 216 15.66 -21.81 12.65
N PHE A 217 14.64 -21.18 12.06
CA PHE A 217 14.18 -19.89 12.54
C PHE A 217 13.71 -19.95 14.00
N GLU A 218 12.87 -20.92 14.35
CA GLU A 218 12.38 -21.10 15.71
C GLU A 218 13.49 -21.60 16.65
N LYS A 219 14.31 -22.55 16.19
CA LYS A 219 15.43 -23.10 16.94
C LYS A 219 16.44 -22.03 17.38
N TYR A 220 16.69 -21.03 16.54
CA TYR A 220 17.63 -19.94 16.83
C TYR A 220 16.95 -18.66 17.31
N GLY A 221 15.67 -18.72 17.71
CA GLY A 221 14.94 -17.60 18.31
C GLY A 221 14.68 -16.43 17.36
N TRP A 222 14.46 -16.70 16.08
CA TRP A 222 14.03 -15.68 15.15
C TRP A 222 12.52 -15.53 15.23
N GLU A 223 12.07 -14.27 15.34
CA GLU A 223 10.66 -13.93 15.46
C GLU A 223 10.33 -12.74 14.56
N GLY A 224 9.03 -12.60 14.22
CA GLY A 224 8.53 -11.42 13.52
C GLY A 224 9.15 -11.20 12.15
N GLY A 225 9.71 -10.00 11.95
CA GLY A 225 10.39 -9.59 10.72
C GLY A 225 11.84 -9.22 10.96
N ASN A 226 12.74 -9.65 10.09
CA ASN A 226 14.19 -9.47 10.25
C ASN A 226 14.78 -8.86 8.97
N TYR A 227 15.24 -7.61 9.06
CA TYR A 227 16.06 -6.97 8.04
C TYR A 227 17.50 -7.45 8.19
N CYS A 228 18.03 -8.10 7.17
CA CYS A 228 19.38 -8.64 7.12
C CYS A 228 20.30 -7.62 6.46
N ILE A 229 21.31 -7.13 7.19
CA ILE A 229 22.26 -6.11 6.73
C ILE A 229 23.54 -6.81 6.29
N ASP A 230 23.85 -6.68 5.01
CA ASP A 230 25.07 -7.14 4.38
C ASP A 230 25.21 -6.47 3.01
N ARG A 231 26.40 -6.48 2.41
CA ARG A 231 26.61 -5.92 1.07
C ARG A 231 26.22 -6.88 -0.06
N GLU A 232 26.23 -8.17 0.22
CA GLU A 232 25.99 -9.24 -0.76
C GLU A 232 24.74 -10.05 -0.43
N HIS A 233 24.53 -10.39 0.84
CA HIS A 233 23.44 -11.23 1.34
C HIS A 233 22.38 -10.45 2.12
N TRP A 234 21.95 -9.33 1.60
CA TRP A 234 20.98 -8.46 2.26
C TRP A 234 19.53 -8.81 1.91
N GLY A 235 18.63 -8.54 2.83
CA GLY A 235 17.23 -8.83 2.55
C GLY A 235 16.28 -8.63 3.72
N LEU A 236 15.13 -9.28 3.62
CA LEU A 236 14.08 -9.29 4.62
C LEU A 236 13.55 -10.71 4.79
N ILE A 237 13.59 -11.21 6.01
CA ILE A 237 13.08 -12.53 6.39
C ILE A 237 11.96 -12.33 7.40
N ALA A 238 10.76 -12.82 7.13
CA ALA A 238 9.62 -12.57 7.98
C ALA A 238 8.68 -13.78 8.11
N ARG A 239 8.18 -14.02 9.32
CA ARG A 239 7.16 -15.02 9.58
C ARG A 239 5.87 -14.68 8.84
N ARG A 240 5.24 -15.69 8.22
CA ARG A 240 4.14 -15.51 7.28
C ARG A 240 2.82 -16.14 7.67
N GLY A 241 2.86 -17.21 8.42
CA GLY A 241 1.66 -17.96 8.68
C GLY A 241 1.82 -18.89 9.86
N HIS A 242 0.78 -19.70 10.05
CA HIS A 242 0.81 -20.83 10.96
C HIS A 242 1.74 -21.94 10.40
N GLY A 243 2.23 -22.82 11.27
CA GLY A 243 2.98 -24.01 10.84
C GLY A 243 4.41 -23.74 10.32
N GLY A 244 5.08 -22.69 10.82
CA GLY A 244 6.50 -22.48 10.51
C GLY A 244 6.78 -21.96 9.09
N LEU A 245 5.79 -21.30 8.45
CA LEU A 245 5.99 -20.69 7.14
C LEU A 245 6.64 -19.31 7.27
N TRP A 246 7.76 -19.13 6.59
CA TRP A 246 8.52 -17.89 6.53
C TRP A 246 8.66 -17.40 5.10
N ARG A 247 8.88 -16.13 4.94
CA ARG A 247 9.29 -15.53 3.67
C ARG A 247 10.72 -15.06 3.75
N VAL A 248 11.53 -15.56 2.86
CA VAL A 248 12.88 -15.10 2.61
C VAL A 248 12.85 -14.25 1.34
N THR A 249 13.23 -12.99 1.47
CA THR A 249 13.36 -12.03 0.36
C THR A 249 14.78 -11.51 0.38
N TYR A 250 15.52 -11.70 -0.69
CA TYR A 250 16.86 -11.12 -0.83
C TYR A 250 17.02 -10.44 -2.19
N GLY A 251 17.95 -9.49 -2.24
CA GLY A 251 18.36 -8.87 -3.49
C GLY A 251 19.67 -9.48 -3.95
N ASP A 252 19.68 -10.07 -5.14
CA ASP A 252 20.93 -10.49 -5.78
C ASP A 252 21.52 -9.29 -6.53
N PRO A 253 22.77 -8.88 -6.23
CA PRO A 253 23.41 -7.72 -6.85
C PRO A 253 23.90 -8.00 -8.27
N VAL A 254 23.95 -9.26 -8.70
CA VAL A 254 24.34 -9.59 -10.08
C VAL A 254 23.16 -9.28 -11.00
N VAL A 255 23.43 -8.62 -12.12
CA VAL A 255 22.40 -8.25 -13.11
C VAL A 255 22.61 -9.05 -14.39
N GLY A 256 21.52 -9.28 -15.13
CA GLY A 256 21.58 -9.89 -16.46
C GLY A 256 21.58 -11.41 -16.46
N LEU A 257 21.39 -12.06 -15.30
CA LEU A 257 21.18 -13.50 -15.22
C LEU A 257 19.76 -13.90 -15.63
N THR A 258 19.58 -15.12 -16.08
CA THR A 258 18.26 -15.74 -16.25
C THR A 258 17.61 -16.03 -14.90
N ASP A 259 16.30 -16.28 -14.87
CA ASP A 259 15.61 -16.63 -13.64
C ASP A 259 16.14 -17.95 -13.04
N GLU A 260 16.54 -18.91 -13.88
CA GLU A 260 17.18 -20.17 -13.47
C GLU A 260 18.54 -19.95 -12.83
N GLU A 261 19.36 -19.05 -13.38
CA GLU A 261 20.67 -18.70 -12.84
C GLU A 261 20.55 -18.00 -11.49
N TYR A 262 19.58 -17.09 -11.32
CA TYR A 262 19.28 -16.48 -10.01
C TYR A 262 18.84 -17.54 -8.99
N LEU A 263 18.02 -18.50 -9.38
CA LEU A 263 17.57 -19.57 -8.49
C LEU A 263 18.68 -20.54 -8.12
N ALA A 264 19.64 -20.78 -9.00
CA ALA A 264 20.82 -21.60 -8.72
C ALA A 264 21.73 -20.99 -7.63
N ARG A 265 21.67 -19.66 -7.44
CA ARG A 265 22.43 -18.96 -6.39
C ARG A 265 21.72 -18.96 -5.02
N ARG A 266 20.47 -19.45 -4.94
CA ARG A 266 19.66 -19.46 -3.71
C ARG A 266 20.36 -20.10 -2.53
N ASP A 267 20.91 -21.29 -2.71
CA ASP A 267 21.48 -22.09 -1.63
C ASP A 267 22.68 -21.38 -1.01
N TRP A 268 23.47 -20.68 -1.82
CA TRP A 268 24.55 -19.82 -1.36
C TRP A 268 24.06 -18.63 -0.54
N HIS A 269 22.97 -17.93 -0.97
CA HIS A 269 22.35 -16.90 -0.18
C HIS A 269 21.75 -17.45 1.12
N PHE A 270 21.05 -18.57 1.06
CA PHE A 270 20.40 -19.18 2.22
C PHE A 270 21.43 -19.64 3.27
N LYS A 271 22.53 -20.25 2.83
CA LYS A 271 23.62 -20.62 3.73
C LYS A 271 24.22 -19.43 4.47
N ALA A 272 24.28 -18.25 3.85
CA ALA A 272 24.79 -17.05 4.49
C ALA A 272 23.74 -16.37 5.40
N MET A 273 22.47 -16.30 4.96
CA MET A 273 21.44 -15.46 5.58
C MET A 273 20.61 -16.17 6.64
N LEU A 274 20.39 -17.48 6.51
CA LEU A 274 19.52 -18.20 7.41
C LEU A 274 20.25 -18.64 8.68
N PRO A 275 19.60 -18.59 9.85
CA PRO A 275 20.25 -18.99 11.10
C PRO A 275 20.64 -20.48 11.05
N GLY A 276 21.83 -20.79 11.50
CA GLY A 276 22.37 -22.16 11.51
C GLY A 276 22.99 -22.60 10.20
N ASN A 277 23.09 -21.72 9.18
CA ASN A 277 23.77 -21.94 7.90
C ASN A 277 23.33 -23.23 7.20
N PRO A 278 22.02 -23.40 6.90
CA PRO A 278 21.48 -24.68 6.44
C PRO A 278 22.05 -25.13 5.09
N GLU A 279 22.18 -26.44 4.94
CA GLU A 279 22.46 -27.08 3.66
C GLU A 279 21.15 -27.33 2.88
N PRO A 280 21.22 -27.48 1.55
CA PRO A 280 20.11 -27.91 0.73
C PRO A 280 19.46 -29.19 1.29
N GLY A 281 18.15 -29.21 1.45
CA GLY A 281 17.40 -30.32 2.05
C GLY A 281 17.00 -30.09 3.52
N GLU A 282 17.62 -29.14 4.23
CA GLU A 282 17.21 -28.76 5.59
C GLU A 282 16.03 -27.77 5.59
N TYR A 283 15.66 -27.23 4.42
CA TYR A 283 14.51 -26.35 4.21
C TYR A 283 13.68 -26.80 3.00
N ARG A 284 12.42 -26.42 2.97
CA ARG A 284 11.51 -26.71 1.86
C ARG A 284 10.93 -25.42 1.29
N ILE A 285 11.12 -25.23 -0.02
CA ILE A 285 10.51 -24.10 -0.74
C ILE A 285 9.07 -24.45 -1.08
N GLU A 286 8.14 -23.56 -0.72
CA GLU A 286 6.73 -23.67 -1.08
C GLU A 286 6.41 -22.94 -2.37
N GLN A 287 6.91 -21.72 -2.50
CA GLN A 287 6.61 -20.85 -3.64
C GLN A 287 7.77 -19.88 -3.89
N THR A 288 7.98 -19.52 -5.14
CA THR A 288 9.04 -18.60 -5.58
C THR A 288 8.49 -17.53 -6.52
N ASN A 289 8.99 -16.32 -6.41
CA ASN A 289 8.75 -15.24 -7.36
C ASN A 289 10.00 -14.37 -7.52
N LEU A 290 10.30 -13.94 -8.75
CA LEU A 290 11.40 -13.03 -9.05
C LEU A 290 10.86 -11.77 -9.70
N TYR A 291 11.39 -10.60 -9.30
CA TYR A 291 11.01 -9.34 -9.93
C TYR A 291 12.09 -8.26 -9.81
N ASN A 292 12.05 -7.31 -10.75
CA ASN A 292 12.86 -6.11 -10.69
C ASN A 292 12.25 -5.12 -9.71
N ILE A 293 13.11 -4.35 -9.05
CA ILE A 293 12.69 -3.33 -8.10
C ILE A 293 12.64 -1.98 -8.80
N HIS A 294 11.56 -1.26 -8.57
CA HIS A 294 11.35 0.06 -9.13
C HIS A 294 10.97 1.06 -8.04
N ASN A 295 11.41 2.30 -8.22
CA ASN A 295 10.88 3.47 -7.55
C ASN A 295 10.43 4.44 -8.64
N ARG A 296 9.13 4.54 -8.90
CA ARG A 296 8.56 5.30 -10.02
C ARG A 296 7.26 5.99 -9.61
N CYS A 297 6.99 7.16 -10.19
CA CYS A 297 5.77 7.91 -9.96
C CYS A 297 5.35 8.66 -11.22
N VAL A 298 4.06 8.63 -11.55
CA VAL A 298 3.52 9.38 -12.67
C VAL A 298 3.56 10.89 -12.43
N PRO A 299 3.53 11.72 -13.51
CA PRO A 299 3.51 13.17 -13.39
C PRO A 299 2.31 13.74 -12.63
N THR A 300 1.15 13.11 -12.75
CA THR A 300 -0.08 13.46 -12.01
C THR A 300 -0.95 12.22 -11.81
N PHE A 301 -1.74 12.19 -10.71
CA PHE A 301 -2.69 11.11 -10.43
C PHE A 301 -4.08 11.35 -11.05
N LYS A 302 -4.28 12.49 -11.75
CA LYS A 302 -5.53 12.81 -12.45
C LYS A 302 -5.25 13.49 -13.78
N VAL A 303 -5.92 13.03 -14.83
CA VAL A 303 -5.98 13.68 -16.14
C VAL A 303 -7.45 13.74 -16.56
N GLY A 304 -8.05 14.91 -16.46
CA GLY A 304 -9.48 15.06 -16.73
C GLY A 304 -10.35 14.15 -15.85
N ARG A 305 -11.03 13.18 -16.46
CA ARG A 305 -11.93 12.22 -15.80
C ARG A 305 -11.30 10.86 -15.52
N ILE A 306 -10.00 10.76 -15.68
CA ILE A 306 -9.24 9.52 -15.44
C ILE A 306 -8.31 9.75 -14.25
N LEU A 307 -8.46 8.93 -13.20
CA LEU A 307 -7.67 8.97 -11.99
C LEU A 307 -6.87 7.67 -11.82
N LEU A 308 -5.68 7.78 -11.23
CA LEU A 308 -4.82 6.65 -10.89
C LEU A 308 -4.64 6.54 -9.39
N ALA A 309 -4.57 5.33 -8.88
CA ALA A 309 -4.27 5.03 -7.48
C ALA A 309 -3.32 3.84 -7.35
N ALA A 310 -2.59 3.77 -6.25
CA ALA A 310 -1.71 2.64 -5.92
C ALA A 310 -0.63 2.38 -6.99
N ASP A 311 -0.31 1.10 -7.25
CA ASP A 311 0.75 0.70 -8.18
C ASP A 311 0.49 1.16 -9.64
N ALA A 312 -0.73 1.55 -9.99
CA ALA A 312 -1.02 2.19 -11.28
C ALA A 312 -0.42 3.60 -11.36
N ALA A 313 -0.33 4.31 -10.24
CA ALA A 313 0.24 5.66 -10.15
C ALA A 313 1.72 5.66 -9.77
N HIS A 314 2.12 4.82 -8.83
CA HIS A 314 3.48 4.78 -8.28
C HIS A 314 3.86 3.41 -7.74
N VAL A 315 5.15 3.12 -7.76
CA VAL A 315 5.74 1.93 -7.13
C VAL A 315 6.99 2.30 -6.36
N CYS A 316 7.26 1.61 -5.26
CA CYS A 316 8.50 1.74 -4.52
C CYS A 316 9.10 0.35 -4.23
N ASN A 317 10.39 0.34 -3.86
CA ASN A 317 11.02 -0.89 -3.39
C ASN A 317 10.35 -1.41 -2.10
N PRO A 318 10.42 -2.72 -1.79
CA PRO A 318 9.67 -3.31 -0.69
C PRO A 318 10.22 -3.04 0.71
N MET A 319 11.41 -2.40 0.84
CA MET A 319 12.03 -2.16 2.15
C MET A 319 11.25 -1.10 2.95
N GLY A 320 10.63 -1.58 4.03
CA GLY A 320 9.73 -0.78 4.87
C GLY A 320 8.25 -1.10 4.70
N GLY A 321 7.86 -1.97 3.74
CA GLY A 321 6.47 -2.40 3.55
C GLY A 321 5.52 -1.30 3.08
N TYR A 322 6.03 -0.24 2.44
CA TYR A 322 5.23 0.95 2.12
C TYR A 322 4.28 0.75 0.93
N GLY A 323 4.57 -0.14 -0.02
CA GLY A 323 3.82 -0.26 -1.26
C GLY A 323 2.30 -0.42 -1.05
N CYS A 324 1.88 -1.55 -0.49
CA CYS A 324 0.46 -1.80 -0.26
C CYS A 324 -0.14 -0.87 0.80
N MET A 325 0.64 -0.44 1.80
CA MET A 325 0.18 0.50 2.81
C MET A 325 -0.20 1.84 2.19
N THR A 326 0.67 2.44 1.37
CA THR A 326 0.35 3.70 0.69
C THR A 326 -0.76 3.53 -0.35
N ALA A 327 -0.84 2.35 -1.01
CA ALA A 327 -1.95 2.02 -1.89
C ALA A 327 -3.31 2.07 -1.19
N CYS A 328 -3.42 1.49 0.01
CA CYS A 328 -4.64 1.59 0.82
C CYS A 328 -4.99 3.03 1.21
N LEU A 329 -3.97 3.85 1.50
CA LEU A 329 -4.16 5.26 1.83
C LEU A 329 -4.56 6.11 0.60
N ASP A 330 -4.04 5.80 -0.59
CA ASP A 330 -4.49 6.42 -1.83
C ASP A 330 -5.96 6.14 -2.07
N VAL A 331 -6.35 4.88 -1.94
CA VAL A 331 -7.74 4.42 -2.10
C VAL A 331 -8.66 5.08 -1.08
N GLY A 332 -8.24 5.14 0.20
CA GLY A 332 -9.00 5.84 1.24
C GLY A 332 -9.21 7.32 0.91
N GLY A 333 -8.15 8.01 0.48
CA GLY A 333 -8.21 9.42 0.08
C GLY A 333 -9.05 9.65 -1.18
N LEU A 334 -8.91 8.79 -2.19
CA LEU A 334 -9.74 8.85 -3.40
C LEU A 334 -11.22 8.63 -3.09
N ALA A 335 -11.52 7.62 -2.26
CA ALA A 335 -12.89 7.37 -1.80
C ALA A 335 -13.48 8.59 -1.09
N ASP A 336 -12.71 9.22 -0.16
CA ASP A 336 -13.16 10.42 0.55
C ASP A 336 -13.51 11.57 -0.41
N CYS A 337 -12.67 11.79 -1.43
CA CYS A 337 -12.91 12.85 -2.42
C CYS A 337 -14.12 12.54 -3.29
N LEU A 338 -14.26 11.31 -3.79
CA LEU A 338 -15.40 10.90 -4.61
C LEU A 338 -16.71 10.95 -3.82
N ILE A 339 -16.72 10.49 -2.57
CA ILE A 339 -17.87 10.54 -1.67
C ILE A 339 -18.25 11.99 -1.39
N GLY A 340 -17.27 12.83 -1.04
CA GLY A 340 -17.54 14.25 -0.76
C GLY A 340 -18.11 14.99 -1.97
N TYR A 341 -17.62 14.69 -3.17
CA TYR A 341 -18.17 15.24 -4.40
C TYR A 341 -19.57 14.69 -4.69
N TYR A 342 -19.78 13.39 -4.56
CA TYR A 342 -21.07 12.73 -4.80
C TYR A 342 -22.18 13.26 -3.88
N GLU A 343 -21.85 13.45 -2.60
CA GLU A 343 -22.78 13.96 -1.58
C GLU A 343 -22.92 15.49 -1.59
N GLY A 344 -22.31 16.18 -2.55
CA GLY A 344 -22.37 17.65 -2.67
C GLY A 344 -21.65 18.41 -1.55
N LYS A 345 -20.77 17.74 -0.80
CA LYS A 345 -19.95 18.35 0.26
C LYS A 345 -18.75 19.13 -0.29
N ALA A 346 -18.36 18.83 -1.54
CA ALA A 346 -17.30 19.51 -2.27
C ALA A 346 -17.63 19.58 -3.75
N GLY A 347 -16.95 20.46 -4.49
CA GLY A 347 -16.96 20.48 -5.94
C GLY A 347 -15.98 19.46 -6.55
N GLU A 348 -15.96 19.37 -7.88
CA GLU A 348 -15.08 18.43 -8.62
C GLU A 348 -13.59 18.69 -8.36
N GLU A 349 -13.22 19.94 -8.03
CA GLU A 349 -11.84 20.35 -7.71
C GLU A 349 -11.21 19.57 -6.57
N ILE A 350 -11.99 18.87 -5.74
CA ILE A 350 -11.47 18.01 -4.68
C ILE A 350 -10.67 16.83 -5.25
N LEU A 351 -10.98 16.38 -6.46
CA LEU A 351 -10.26 15.32 -7.14
C LEU A 351 -8.85 15.76 -7.57
N GLU A 352 -8.65 17.07 -7.84
CA GLU A 352 -7.30 17.64 -8.04
C GLU A 352 -6.50 17.66 -6.72
N THR A 353 -7.21 17.93 -5.61
CA THR A 353 -6.60 17.88 -4.27
C THR A 353 -6.11 16.46 -3.97
N TYR A 354 -6.91 15.43 -4.26
CA TYR A 354 -6.47 14.03 -4.16
C TYR A 354 -5.16 13.83 -4.94
N ALA A 355 -5.17 14.18 -6.23
CA ALA A 355 -4.05 13.93 -7.12
C ALA A 355 -2.76 14.60 -6.63
N THR A 356 -2.85 15.85 -6.20
CA THR A 356 -1.71 16.64 -5.72
C THR A 356 -1.19 16.12 -4.38
N VAL A 357 -2.07 15.94 -3.40
CA VAL A 357 -1.69 15.55 -2.04
C VAL A 357 -1.08 14.15 -2.01
N ARG A 358 -1.73 13.16 -2.67
CA ARG A 358 -1.23 11.79 -2.64
C ARG A 358 0.10 11.63 -3.37
N ARG A 359 0.25 12.31 -4.51
CA ARG A 359 1.53 12.34 -5.22
C ARG A 359 2.65 12.99 -4.40
N ASP A 360 2.38 14.12 -3.77
CA ASP A 360 3.34 14.82 -2.92
C ASP A 360 3.79 13.95 -1.73
N ILE A 361 2.85 13.26 -1.10
CA ILE A 361 3.13 12.31 -0.02
C ILE A 361 4.03 11.18 -0.51
N PHE A 362 3.71 10.59 -1.66
CA PHE A 362 4.56 9.54 -2.21
C PHE A 362 5.99 10.04 -2.42
N LEU A 363 6.19 11.14 -3.14
CA LEU A 363 7.51 11.64 -3.48
C LEU A 363 8.31 12.12 -2.26
N LYS A 364 7.67 12.85 -1.33
CA LYS A 364 8.37 13.46 -0.20
C LYS A 364 8.64 12.49 0.96
N TYR A 365 7.81 11.44 1.11
CA TYR A 365 7.90 10.55 2.28
C TYR A 365 8.11 9.10 1.90
N VAL A 366 7.26 8.53 1.04
CA VAL A 366 7.29 7.08 0.76
C VAL A 366 8.53 6.71 -0.04
N ASP A 367 8.76 7.41 -1.15
CA ASP A 367 9.90 7.19 -2.04
C ASP A 367 11.22 7.37 -1.29
N ALA A 368 11.41 8.53 -0.66
CA ALA A 368 12.63 8.85 0.07
C ALA A 368 12.94 7.84 1.20
N ARG A 369 11.91 7.42 1.96
CA ARG A 369 12.11 6.45 3.05
C ARG A 369 12.39 5.05 2.54
N SER A 370 11.70 4.60 1.50
CA SER A 370 11.94 3.29 0.92
C SER A 370 13.38 3.18 0.38
N ILE A 371 13.88 4.23 -0.25
CA ILE A 371 15.27 4.32 -0.71
C ILE A 371 16.24 4.23 0.47
N LYS A 372 16.03 5.05 1.50
CA LYS A 372 16.89 5.05 2.70
C LYS A 372 16.89 3.69 3.40
N ASN A 373 15.75 3.01 3.47
CA ASN A 373 15.68 1.68 4.05
C ASN A 373 16.40 0.62 3.19
N LEU A 374 16.29 0.71 1.88
CA LEU A 374 17.02 -0.18 0.97
C LEU A 374 18.53 0.04 1.11
N ASP A 375 18.97 1.30 1.12
CA ASP A 375 20.40 1.63 1.28
C ASP A 375 20.94 1.16 2.63
N ARG A 376 20.13 1.24 3.70
CA ARG A 376 20.52 0.74 5.04
C ARG A 376 20.84 -0.75 5.04
N VAL A 377 20.10 -1.57 4.31
CA VAL A 377 20.32 -3.04 4.33
C VAL A 377 21.42 -3.48 3.38
N ARG A 378 21.66 -2.75 2.27
CA ARG A 378 22.57 -3.21 1.20
C ARG A 378 23.90 -2.44 1.09
N ASN A 379 23.93 -1.18 1.53
CA ASN A 379 25.06 -0.27 1.28
C ASN A 379 25.81 0.15 2.53
N THR A 380 25.34 -0.22 3.74
CA THR A 380 26.01 0.13 4.98
C THR A 380 27.01 -0.95 5.41
N ASP A 381 27.98 -0.57 6.21
CA ASP A 381 28.87 -1.51 6.87
C ASP A 381 28.14 -2.09 8.10
N PRO A 382 27.86 -3.41 8.13
CA PRO A 382 27.10 -4.03 9.21
C PRO A 382 27.78 -3.99 10.58
N TRP A 383 29.09 -3.71 10.63
CA TRP A 383 29.84 -3.61 11.87
C TRP A 383 29.79 -2.23 12.53
N THR A 384 29.55 -1.19 11.73
CA THR A 384 29.55 0.21 12.21
C THR A 384 28.19 0.89 12.07
N VAL A 385 27.19 0.24 11.44
CA VAL A 385 25.89 0.84 11.12
C VAL A 385 25.13 1.34 12.34
N VAL A 386 25.25 0.67 13.49
CA VAL A 386 24.58 1.07 14.74
C VAL A 386 25.07 2.44 15.22
N GLU A 387 26.34 2.75 14.97
CA GLU A 387 26.97 4.01 15.36
C GLU A 387 26.78 5.10 14.29
N THR A 388 26.78 4.71 13.02
CA THR A 388 26.84 5.64 11.88
C THR A 388 25.46 6.02 11.32
N ASP A 389 24.43 5.13 11.41
CA ASP A 389 23.06 5.47 11.00
C ASP A 389 22.24 5.94 12.20
N PRO A 390 21.79 7.21 12.20
CA PRO A 390 20.96 7.77 13.27
C PRO A 390 19.67 6.99 13.56
N PHE A 391 19.18 6.20 12.61
CA PHE A 391 18.00 5.36 12.78
C PHE A 391 18.13 4.39 13.95
N PHE A 392 19.28 3.73 14.08
CA PHE A 392 19.51 2.76 15.17
C PHE A 392 19.45 3.42 16.55
N ARG A 393 20.06 4.59 16.67
CA ARG A 393 20.03 5.38 17.91
C ARG A 393 18.59 5.79 18.27
N ILE A 394 17.82 6.23 17.28
CA ILE A 394 16.41 6.60 17.49
C ILE A 394 15.61 5.40 18.02
N ILE A 395 15.77 4.21 17.42
CA ILE A 395 15.06 3.01 17.88
C ILE A 395 15.53 2.59 19.27
N GLN A 396 16.83 2.64 19.56
CA GLN A 396 17.35 2.36 20.88
C GLN A 396 16.78 3.31 21.96
N ASP A 397 16.64 4.60 21.63
CA ASP A 397 16.03 5.58 22.55
C ASP A 397 14.53 5.37 22.74
N LEU A 398 13.81 5.01 21.68
CA LEU A 398 12.38 4.66 21.77
C LEU A 398 12.15 3.41 22.63
N ASN A 399 13.00 2.40 22.52
CA ASN A 399 12.88 1.18 23.31
C ASN A 399 13.07 1.37 24.82
N LYS A 400 13.65 2.50 25.26
CA LYS A 400 13.77 2.85 26.68
C LYS A 400 12.44 3.32 27.29
N ASP A 401 11.43 3.65 26.46
CA ASP A 401 10.16 4.22 26.89
C ASP A 401 9.02 3.61 26.07
N LYS A 402 8.31 2.66 26.68
CA LYS A 402 7.23 1.92 26.01
C LYS A 402 6.10 2.83 25.52
N ASP A 403 5.79 3.90 26.22
CA ASP A 403 4.73 4.81 25.82
C ASP A 403 5.13 5.63 24.58
N LYS A 404 6.37 6.07 24.50
CA LYS A 404 6.92 6.73 23.32
C LYS A 404 7.03 5.76 22.13
N LEU A 405 7.45 4.53 22.38
CA LEU A 405 7.49 3.51 21.33
C LEU A 405 6.08 3.22 20.81
N LYS A 406 5.10 3.07 21.69
CA LYS A 406 3.70 2.91 21.32
C LYS A 406 3.19 4.10 20.51
N GLU A 407 3.42 5.34 20.97
CA GLU A 407 3.06 6.53 20.22
C GLU A 407 3.72 6.54 18.83
N PHE A 408 5.00 6.22 18.74
CA PHE A 408 5.74 6.13 17.48
C PHE A 408 5.10 5.11 16.52
N LEU A 409 4.75 3.92 16.98
CA LEU A 409 4.14 2.87 16.18
C LEU A 409 2.72 3.22 15.74
N MET A 410 1.93 3.85 16.61
CA MET A 410 0.54 4.21 16.33
C MET A 410 0.41 5.47 15.44
N VAL A 411 1.44 6.34 15.43
CA VAL A 411 1.45 7.58 14.63
C VAL A 411 2.28 7.44 13.36
N SER A 412 2.96 6.34 13.16
CA SER A 412 4.07 6.10 12.22
C SER A 412 3.77 6.38 10.74
N LEU A 413 3.32 7.57 10.45
CA LEU A 413 3.45 8.36 9.22
C LEU A 413 2.79 9.72 9.52
N PRO A 414 3.16 10.85 8.87
CA PRO A 414 2.38 12.08 9.01
C PRO A 414 0.90 11.78 8.72
N PRO A 415 -0.07 12.54 9.23
CA PRO A 415 -1.49 12.28 9.01
C PRO A 415 -1.79 12.27 7.51
N LEU A 416 -1.60 11.08 6.93
CA LEU A 416 -1.75 10.77 5.52
C LEU A 416 -3.19 10.39 5.19
N ASP A 417 -4.00 10.27 6.23
CA ASP A 417 -5.24 9.53 6.25
C ASP A 417 -6.48 10.42 6.24
N ARG A 418 -6.35 11.75 6.14
CA ARG A 418 -7.52 12.60 6.03
C ARG A 418 -7.26 13.82 5.16
N ILE A 419 -7.94 13.89 4.04
CA ILE A 419 -8.37 15.17 3.46
C ILE A 419 -9.47 15.65 4.38
N LYS A 420 -9.14 16.55 5.34
CA LYS A 420 -10.13 17.09 6.29
C LYS A 420 -11.03 18.09 5.59
N TRP A 421 -12.32 17.81 5.62
CA TRP A 421 -13.35 18.81 5.36
C TRP A 421 -13.38 19.76 6.56
N GLN A 422 -13.17 21.04 6.39
CA GLN A 422 -13.52 22.02 7.41
C GLN A 422 -14.99 22.40 7.25
N ASN A 423 -15.81 21.91 8.16
CA ASN A 423 -17.12 22.49 8.43
C ASN A 423 -16.93 23.64 9.42
N ASP A 424 -16.41 24.77 8.98
CA ASP A 424 -16.49 26.03 9.71
C ASP A 424 -17.67 26.82 9.12
N CYS A 425 -18.86 26.34 9.40
CA CYS A 425 -20.05 27.15 9.34
C CYS A 425 -20.72 27.07 10.72
N ASN A 426 -20.43 28.01 11.59
CA ASN A 426 -21.34 28.33 12.67
C ASN A 426 -22.69 28.78 12.06
N ASP A 427 -23.77 28.22 12.59
CA ASP A 427 -25.18 28.47 12.20
C ASP A 427 -25.61 29.93 12.35
N ALA A 428 -25.14 30.83 11.53
CA ALA A 428 -25.64 32.21 11.55
C ALA A 428 -25.46 33.02 10.26
N ASP A 429 -25.12 32.45 9.09
CA ASP A 429 -25.18 33.30 7.89
C ASP A 429 -25.42 32.49 6.59
N HIS A 430 -26.52 32.82 5.92
CA HIS A 430 -26.99 32.18 4.68
C HIS A 430 -26.22 32.61 3.42
N SER A 431 -25.02 33.20 3.53
CA SER A 431 -24.27 33.76 2.40
C SER A 431 -22.93 33.10 2.09
N CYS A 432 -22.57 31.97 2.71
CA CYS A 432 -21.27 31.33 2.49
C CYS A 432 -21.25 30.46 1.22
N ARG A 433 -20.96 31.06 0.07
CA ARG A 433 -20.58 30.39 -1.17
C ARG A 433 -19.05 30.47 -1.29
N LYS A 434 -18.33 29.47 -0.82
CA LYS A 434 -17.00 28.95 -1.24
C LYS A 434 -16.35 28.22 -0.06
N ARG A 435 -16.34 26.91 -0.12
CA ARG A 435 -15.61 26.07 0.83
C ARG A 435 -14.18 25.92 0.32
N GLN A 436 -13.22 26.41 1.06
CA GLN A 436 -11.78 26.21 0.76
C GLN A 436 -11.26 24.95 1.43
N VAL A 437 -10.50 24.16 0.67
CA VAL A 437 -9.69 23.04 1.18
C VAL A 437 -8.42 23.64 1.76
N LEU A 438 -8.18 23.49 3.05
CA LEU A 438 -6.97 24.01 3.69
C LEU A 438 -5.81 23.04 3.60
N SER A 439 -4.75 23.47 2.95
CA SER A 439 -3.40 22.94 3.13
C SER A 439 -2.92 23.32 4.54
N THR A 440 -2.35 22.38 5.29
CA THR A 440 -1.90 22.54 6.67
C THR A 440 -0.89 23.68 6.83
N THR A 441 -1.35 24.87 7.20
CA THR A 441 -0.53 25.94 7.79
C THR A 441 -0.89 26.03 9.27
N LEU A 442 0.07 25.77 10.13
CA LEU A 442 -0.06 25.79 11.59
C LEU A 442 -0.12 27.23 12.09
N HIS A 443 -1.23 27.61 12.75
CA HIS A 443 -1.25 28.73 13.67
C HIS A 443 -1.51 28.23 15.09
N SER A 444 -0.67 28.71 16.02
CA SER A 444 -0.61 28.29 17.41
C SER A 444 -1.55 29.10 18.28
N THR A 445 -2.32 28.43 19.16
CA THR A 445 -2.82 29.05 20.38
C THR A 445 -2.55 28.15 21.59
N THR A 446 -2.14 28.80 22.61
CA THR A 446 -1.57 28.41 23.89
C THR A 446 -2.29 27.33 24.69
N THR A 447 -1.53 26.47 25.32
CA THR A 447 -1.68 25.38 26.32
C THR A 447 -1.54 23.94 25.80
N THR A 448 -1.70 23.72 24.51
CA THR A 448 -1.33 22.45 23.84
C THR A 448 0.12 22.51 23.29
N GLY A 449 0.80 23.63 23.47
CA GLY A 449 2.06 23.95 22.79
C GLY A 449 3.26 23.05 23.19
N GLN A 450 3.26 22.50 24.39
CA GLN A 450 4.37 21.66 24.84
C GLN A 450 4.26 20.24 24.25
N ARG A 451 3.07 19.65 24.25
CA ARG A 451 2.82 18.35 23.58
C ARG A 451 2.96 18.43 22.07
N ILE A 452 2.64 19.57 21.47
CA ILE A 452 2.82 19.80 20.02
C ILE A 452 4.31 19.99 19.68
N ARG A 453 5.10 20.66 20.54
CA ARG A 453 6.55 20.82 20.36
C ARG A 453 7.28 19.48 20.48
N GLU A 454 6.90 18.62 21.40
CA GLU A 454 7.47 17.27 21.54
C GLU A 454 7.08 16.38 20.36
N ARG A 455 5.83 16.46 19.87
CA ARG A 455 5.38 15.81 18.63
C ARG A 455 6.12 16.30 17.38
N LEU A 456 6.45 17.59 17.31
CA LEU A 456 7.22 18.18 16.23
C LEU A 456 8.73 17.83 16.32
N LEU A 457 9.27 17.65 17.52
CA LEU A 457 10.64 17.19 17.74
C LEU A 457 10.78 15.71 17.33
N LEU A 458 9.90 14.84 17.75
CA LEU A 458 9.84 13.44 17.29
C LEU A 458 9.66 13.37 15.76
N ARG A 459 8.82 14.23 15.17
CA ARG A 459 8.68 14.33 13.70
C ARG A 459 9.96 14.81 13.00
N ARG A 460 10.70 15.76 13.59
CA ARG A 460 11.98 16.25 13.03
C ARG A 460 13.10 15.24 13.17
N MET A 461 13.10 14.43 14.25
CA MET A 461 14.10 13.36 14.43
C MET A 461 13.93 12.19 13.47
N VAL A 462 12.71 11.93 13.01
CA VAL A 462 12.41 10.88 12.01
C VAL A 462 12.60 11.37 10.56
N LEU A 463 12.66 12.70 10.35
CA LEU A 463 12.79 13.33 9.01
C LEU A 463 14.25 13.74 8.70
N ARG A 464 15.17 13.70 9.66
CA ARG A 464 16.60 13.83 9.45
C ARG A 464 17.24 12.45 9.36
#